data_fd808d70d0de17080bc0192c483bf21c
#
_entry.id   fd808d70d0de17080bc0192c483bf21c
#
_cell.length_a   1.000
_cell.length_b   1.000
_cell.length_c   1.000
_cell.angle_alpha   90.00
_cell.angle_beta   90.00
_cell.angle_gamma   90.00
#
_symmetry.space_group_name_H-M   'P 1'
#
loop_
_entity.id
_entity.type
_entity.pdbx_description
1 polymer ?
#
loop_
_entity_poly.entity_id
_entity_poly.type
_entity_poly.pdbx_seq_one_letter_code
_entity_poly.pdbx_strand_id
1 'polypeptide(L)'
;MGFCQSCGRPMSRSDYGSNEDGSPNELYCKTCFENGEFTEPDITVNEIIVREAKRMLSRNPNLREEEATGILINFIPNLLRWNPDPDEEGLWEDGEEQIQGYRGGI
;
A
#
# COMPACT_ATOMS: atom_id res chain seq x y z
N MET A 1 0.62 -12.74 3.84
CA MET A 1 1.20 -11.75 2.96
C MET A 1 2.57 -11.34 3.42
N GLY A 2 3.42 -10.99 2.52
CA GLY A 2 4.78 -10.72 2.89
C GLY A 2 5.13 -9.27 3.11
N PHE A 3 4.22 -8.33 2.83
CA PHE A 3 4.59 -6.93 2.92
C PHE A 3 3.39 -6.05 3.21
N CYS A 4 3.68 -4.86 3.77
CA CYS A 4 2.66 -3.89 4.17
C CYS A 4 1.99 -3.25 2.95
N GLN A 5 0.67 -3.19 2.96
CA GLN A 5 -0.09 -2.62 1.85
C GLN A 5 -0.18 -1.10 1.91
N SER A 6 0.63 -0.47 2.72
CA SER A 6 0.72 0.98 2.81
C SER A 6 2.12 1.47 2.43
N CYS A 7 3.16 0.88 3.03
CA CYS A 7 4.53 1.34 2.80
C CYS A 7 5.40 0.32 2.08
N GLY A 8 4.92 -0.90 1.90
CA GLY A 8 5.64 -1.92 1.15
C GLY A 8 6.74 -2.62 1.92
N ARG A 9 6.90 -2.35 3.21
CA ARG A 9 7.93 -3.03 3.99
C ARG A 9 7.61 -4.51 4.13
N PRO A 10 8.63 -5.37 4.05
CA PRO A 10 8.41 -6.78 4.38
C PRO A 10 7.95 -6.90 5.82
N MET A 11 7.04 -7.84 6.07
CA MET A 11 6.51 -8.03 7.41
C MET A 11 6.72 -9.45 7.88
N SER A 12 7.19 -9.58 9.12
CA SER A 12 7.10 -10.82 9.86
C SER A 12 5.94 -10.66 10.83
N ARG A 13 5.66 -11.72 11.58
CA ARG A 13 4.54 -11.70 12.51
C ARG A 13 4.63 -10.55 13.52
N SER A 14 5.83 -10.20 13.94
CA SER A 14 6.02 -9.13 14.92
C SER A 14 5.84 -7.75 14.32
N ASP A 15 5.73 -7.65 13.00
CA ASP A 15 5.59 -6.36 12.33
C ASP A 15 4.15 -6.01 12.01
N TYR A 16 3.21 -6.91 12.24
CA TYR A 16 1.81 -6.67 11.92
C TYR A 16 1.24 -5.52 12.73
N GLY A 17 0.37 -4.72 12.10
CA GLY A 17 -0.42 -3.74 12.82
C GLY A 17 -1.49 -4.43 13.64
N SER A 18 -2.39 -3.65 14.22
CA SER A 18 -3.45 -4.22 15.05
C SER A 18 -4.81 -3.66 14.67
N ASN A 19 -5.80 -4.50 14.80
CA ASN A 19 -7.19 -4.11 14.61
C ASN A 19 -7.72 -3.51 15.90
N GLU A 20 -8.95 -2.99 15.82
CA GLU A 20 -9.54 -2.33 16.97
C GLU A 20 -9.64 -3.24 18.19
N ASP A 21 -9.87 -4.53 17.97
CA ASP A 21 -9.98 -5.49 19.05
C ASP A 21 -8.63 -6.04 19.52
N GLY A 22 -7.54 -5.52 18.98
CA GLY A 22 -6.20 -5.94 19.36
C GLY A 22 -5.65 -7.11 18.57
N SER A 23 -6.44 -7.71 17.69
CA SER A 23 -5.94 -8.80 16.86
C SER A 23 -4.98 -8.27 15.80
N PRO A 24 -4.07 -9.12 15.30
CA PRO A 24 -3.10 -8.65 14.30
C PRO A 24 -3.75 -8.36 12.96
N ASN A 25 -3.27 -7.30 12.32
CA ASN A 25 -3.68 -6.96 10.98
C ASN A 25 -2.56 -7.33 10.03
N GLU A 26 -2.82 -8.27 9.12
CA GLU A 26 -1.80 -8.80 8.24
C GLU A 26 -1.61 -7.99 6.96
N LEU A 27 -2.43 -6.98 6.75
CA LEU A 27 -2.32 -6.14 5.57
C LEU A 27 -1.37 -4.97 5.76
N TYR A 28 -1.25 -4.48 6.97
CA TYR A 28 -0.48 -3.27 7.27
C TYR A 28 0.45 -3.50 8.45
N CYS A 29 1.60 -2.85 8.40
CA CYS A 29 2.56 -2.98 9.48
C CYS A 29 2.17 -2.05 10.65
N LYS A 30 2.78 -2.31 11.81
CA LYS A 30 2.44 -1.56 13.02
C LYS A 30 2.83 -0.10 12.94
N THR A 31 3.76 0.25 12.08
CA THR A 31 4.11 1.65 11.86
C THR A 31 2.98 2.38 11.14
N CYS A 32 2.26 1.69 10.29
CA CYS A 32 1.21 2.30 9.46
C CYS A 32 -0.19 2.16 10.06
N PHE A 33 -0.43 1.15 10.87
CA PHE A 33 -1.80 0.82 11.26
C PHE A 33 -1.83 0.25 12.67
N GLU A 34 -2.60 0.88 13.55
CA GLU A 34 -2.75 0.42 14.94
C GLU A 34 -4.17 0.69 15.42
N ASN A 35 -4.68 -0.24 16.21
CA ASN A 35 -5.98 -0.10 16.87
C ASN A 35 -7.11 0.17 15.88
N GLY A 36 -7.00 -0.43 14.70
CA GLY A 36 -8.04 -0.31 13.69
C GLY A 36 -7.97 0.94 12.85
N GLU A 37 -6.90 1.72 12.98
CA GLU A 37 -6.77 2.99 12.25
C GLU A 37 -5.37 3.16 11.71
N PHE A 38 -5.26 3.91 10.62
CA PHE A 38 -3.95 4.31 10.14
C PHE A 38 -3.34 5.28 11.14
N THR A 39 -2.05 5.06 11.44
CA THR A 39 -1.34 5.92 12.41
C THR A 39 -1.11 7.32 11.86
N GLU A 40 -1.07 7.44 10.53
CA GLU A 40 -0.88 8.72 9.86
C GLU A 40 -1.94 8.85 8.78
N PRO A 41 -3.19 9.16 9.17
CA PRO A 41 -4.28 9.17 8.18
C PRO A 41 -4.12 10.21 7.09
N ASP A 42 -3.38 11.28 7.35
CA ASP A 42 -3.21 12.37 6.39
C ASP A 42 -1.94 12.28 5.55
N ILE A 43 -1.11 11.25 5.78
CA ILE A 43 0.12 11.14 5.02
C ILE A 43 -0.20 10.81 3.57
N THR A 44 0.57 11.40 2.64
CA THR A 44 0.36 11.16 1.22
C THR A 44 1.24 10.02 0.74
N VAL A 45 0.91 9.48 -0.44
CA VAL A 45 1.71 8.42 -1.04
C VAL A 45 3.12 8.93 -1.33
N ASN A 46 3.26 10.19 -1.75
CA ASN A 46 4.57 10.76 -2.01
C ASN A 46 5.43 10.84 -0.76
N GLU A 47 4.82 11.20 0.36
CA GLU A 47 5.55 11.26 1.62
C GLU A 47 6.02 9.88 2.05
N ILE A 48 5.20 8.86 1.83
CA ILE A 48 5.61 7.50 2.13
C ILE A 48 6.77 7.07 1.23
N ILE A 49 6.70 7.40 -0.05
CA ILE A 49 7.77 7.06 -0.99
C ILE A 49 9.09 7.68 -0.55
N VAL A 50 9.07 8.96 -0.19
CA VAL A 50 10.29 9.64 0.26
C VAL A 50 10.84 8.97 1.51
N ARG A 51 9.98 8.68 2.47
CA ARG A 51 10.41 8.07 3.73
C ARG A 51 11.01 6.68 3.49
N GLU A 52 10.36 5.88 2.67
CA GLU A 52 10.84 4.53 2.41
C GLU A 52 12.09 4.52 1.56
N ALA A 53 12.24 5.49 0.67
CA ALA A 53 13.47 5.62 -0.12
C ALA A 53 14.66 5.89 0.82
N LYS A 54 14.49 6.78 1.77
CA LYS A 54 15.55 7.05 2.75
C LYS A 54 15.90 5.81 3.56
N ARG A 55 14.90 5.04 3.91
CA ARG A 55 15.10 3.82 4.67
C ARG A 55 15.89 2.80 3.87
N MET A 56 15.57 2.65 2.58
CA MET A 56 16.28 1.75 1.70
C MET A 56 17.75 2.15 1.56
N LEU A 57 18.00 3.44 1.41
CA LEU A 57 19.37 3.94 1.25
C LEU A 57 20.18 3.70 2.51
N SER A 58 19.54 3.82 3.66
CA SER A 58 20.18 3.57 4.94
C SER A 58 20.66 2.11 5.05
N ARG A 59 19.92 1.20 4.45
CA ARG A 59 20.23 -0.22 4.52
C ARG A 59 21.13 -0.69 3.39
N ASN A 60 21.18 0.06 2.29
CA ASN A 60 21.91 -0.32 1.09
C ASN A 60 22.77 0.84 0.63
N PRO A 61 23.95 1.01 1.24
CA PRO A 61 24.79 2.19 0.94
C PRO A 61 25.21 2.30 -0.53
N ASN A 62 25.17 1.20 -1.28
CA ASN A 62 25.54 1.24 -2.69
C ASN A 62 24.38 1.60 -3.60
N LEU A 63 23.18 1.69 -3.06
CA LEU A 63 21.99 2.04 -3.83
C LEU A 63 21.92 3.56 -3.98
N ARG A 64 21.54 4.03 -5.15
CA ARG A 64 21.40 5.46 -5.38
C ARG A 64 19.98 5.90 -5.10
N GLU A 65 19.84 7.17 -4.74
CA GLU A 65 18.52 7.72 -4.41
C GLU A 65 17.54 7.57 -5.57
N GLU A 66 18.01 7.81 -6.78
CA GLU A 66 17.14 7.67 -7.96
C GLU A 66 16.63 6.26 -8.12
N GLU A 67 17.47 5.29 -7.82
CA GLU A 67 17.07 3.89 -7.94
C GLU A 67 16.02 3.53 -6.91
N ALA A 68 16.26 3.93 -5.66
CA ALA A 68 15.31 3.66 -4.60
C ALA A 68 13.96 4.29 -4.90
N THR A 69 13.99 5.57 -5.28
CA THR A 69 12.76 6.30 -5.59
C THR A 69 12.03 5.68 -6.76
N GLY A 70 12.77 5.31 -7.80
CA GLY A 70 12.16 4.71 -8.99
C GLY A 70 11.46 3.39 -8.69
N ILE A 71 12.09 2.55 -7.87
CA ILE A 71 11.47 1.30 -7.47
C ILE A 71 10.16 1.57 -6.72
N LEU A 72 10.20 2.50 -5.78
CA LEU A 72 9.05 2.76 -4.93
C LEU A 72 7.92 3.47 -5.66
N ILE A 73 8.25 4.34 -6.61
CA ILE A 73 7.24 5.00 -7.42
C ILE A 73 6.43 4.00 -8.22
N ASN A 74 7.05 2.90 -8.64
CA ASN A 74 6.36 1.87 -9.40
C ASN A 74 5.68 0.83 -8.53
N PHE A 75 6.01 0.81 -7.25
CA PHE A 75 5.52 -0.23 -6.34
C PHE A 75 4.45 0.30 -5.38
N ILE A 76 4.76 1.35 -4.63
CA ILE A 76 3.88 1.81 -3.55
C ILE A 76 2.51 2.28 -4.04
N PRO A 77 2.39 3.05 -5.12
CA PRO A 77 1.06 3.49 -5.54
C PRO A 77 0.09 2.37 -5.91
N ASN A 78 0.62 1.17 -6.15
CA ASN A 78 -0.22 0.02 -6.50
C ASN A 78 -0.65 -0.79 -5.27
N LEU A 79 -0.19 -0.40 -4.08
CA LEU A 79 -0.58 -1.10 -2.86
C LEU A 79 -2.02 -0.77 -2.50
N LEU A 80 -2.62 -1.64 -1.71
CA LEU A 80 -4.05 -1.58 -1.43
C LEU A 80 -4.51 -0.23 -0.88
N ARG A 81 -3.73 0.36 0.02
CA ARG A 81 -4.12 1.64 0.61
C ARG A 81 -4.25 2.74 -0.44
N TRP A 82 -3.37 2.72 -1.45
CA TRP A 82 -3.29 3.80 -2.44
C TRP A 82 -4.05 3.48 -3.71
N ASN A 83 -4.35 2.21 -3.92
CA ASN A 83 -5.06 1.75 -5.10
C ASN A 83 -6.03 0.64 -4.70
N PRO A 84 -7.19 1.00 -4.14
CA PRO A 84 -8.16 -0.01 -3.71
C PRO A 84 -8.57 -0.92 -4.86
N ASP A 85 -9.03 -2.10 -4.52
CA ASP A 85 -9.40 -3.11 -5.49
C ASP A 85 -10.40 -2.53 -6.49
N PRO A 86 -10.05 -2.48 -7.78
CA PRO A 86 -10.94 -1.92 -8.78
C PRO A 86 -12.24 -2.71 -8.93
N ASP A 87 -12.25 -3.98 -8.57
CA ASP A 87 -13.47 -4.76 -8.65
C ASP A 87 -14.51 -4.30 -7.66
N GLU A 88 -14.08 -3.68 -6.60
CA GLU A 88 -14.99 -3.15 -5.61
C GLU A 88 -15.55 -1.81 -6.00
N GLU A 89 -14.85 -1.11 -6.85
CA GLU A 89 -15.27 0.20 -7.26
C GLU A 89 -16.08 0.16 -8.53
N GLY A 90 -15.65 -0.61 -9.31
CA GLY A 90 -16.18 -0.61 -10.58
C GLY A 90 -17.39 -1.42 -10.65
N LEU A 91 -17.53 -1.56 -10.27
CA LEU A 91 -18.33 -2.47 -10.58
C LEU A 91 -19.48 -1.92 -10.95
N TRP A 92 -18.79 -1.28 -10.94
CA TRP A 92 -19.19 -1.09 -11.34
C TRP A 92 -19.72 -0.58 -12.06
N GLU A 93 -19.31 -0.53 -11.98
CA GLU A 93 -19.52 -0.47 -12.69
C GLU A 93 -19.95 -0.32 -13.49
N ASP A 94 -19.95 -0.10 -13.08
CA ASP A 94 -20.27 -0.37 -13.96
C ASP A 94 -20.46 -0.41 -14.72
N GLY A 95 -20.41 -0.38 -14.43
CA GLY A 95 -20.46 -0.90 -15.14
C GLY A 95 -20.51 -0.86 -15.82
N GLU A 96 -20.38 -0.85 -15.64
CA GLU A 96 -20.34 -1.22 -16.41
C GLU A 96 -20.10 -1.15 -17.16
N GLU A 97 -19.84 -1.00 -16.76
CA GLU A 97 -19.57 -1.39 -17.44
C GLU A 97 -19.33 -1.41 -18.14
N GLN A 98 -19.14 -1.33 -17.81
CA GLN A 98 -18.89 -1.77 -18.42
C GLN A 98 -18.76 -1.92 -19.09
N ILE A 99 -18.73 -1.88 -18.67
CA ILE A 99 -18.61 -2.38 -19.25
C ILE A 99 -18.69 -2.44 -19.97
N GLN A 100 -18.35 -2.49 -19.63
CA GLN A 100 -18.40 -2.90 -20.26
C GLN A 100 -18.43 -3.13 -20.93
N GLY A 101 -18.38 -3.06 -20.50
CA GLY A 101 -18.38 -3.48 -20.95
C GLY A 101 -18.49 -3.69 -21.44
N TYR A 102 -18.22 -3.97 -21.11
CA TYR A 102 -18.21 -4.48 -21.59
C TYR A 102 -18.79 -4.69 -22.13
N ARG A 103 -18.98 -4.92 -21.76
CA ARG A 103 -19.42 -5.33 -22.19
C ARG A 103 -20.09 -5.37 -22.73
N GLY A 104 -19.84 -5.19 -22.38
CA GLY A 104 -20.35 -5.38 -22.68
C GLY A 104 -21.03 -5.19 -23.06
N GLY A 105 -20.96 -5.30 -23.05
CA GLY A 105 -21.49 -5.27 -23.24
C GLY A 105 -22.17 -5.00 -23.55
N ILE A 106 -22.10 -5.23 -23.58
CA ILE A 106 -22.53 -5.08 -23.89
C ILE A 106 -22.93 -5.00 -24.21
#